data_f8eb521f4f4e2bc4055db20e54695e50
#
_entry.id   f8eb521f4f4e2bc4055db20e54695e50
#
_cell.length_a   1.000
_cell.length_b   1.000
_cell.length_c   1.000
_cell.angle_alpha   90.00
_cell.angle_beta   90.00
_cell.angle_gamma   90.00
#
_symmetry.space_group_name_H-M   'P 1'
#
loop_
_entity.id
_entity.type
_entity.pdbx_description
1 polymer ?
#
loop_
_entity_poly.entity_id
_entity_poly.type
_entity_poly.pdbx_seq_one_letter_code
_entity_poly.pdbx_strand_id
1 'polypeptide(L)'
;MLKAAAGAAVALSPLAYLFQRRSEAADGGPLVPDPARLLDLPAHFRYTVLERARERMSDGNAVPARPDGMACFKGPSDTLVLMRNHELSSSLSDAGYDVSPPEAYDPLAAGGVTRLVLDAKTLRRISSNRVLAGTLYNCAGGASPWGWLSCEESTQSGHGYVFRCATDATRVRPPDRLPGYGRFRHEAACVDPRSLTAFLTEDQTDGAFYRYQPRDLSRPHTSGKLQALRVTGSPRFDTSQKLEHGKVLAVDWVDVLDPDPKDDTVRYQAMAAGAARFCRGEGVFYDSGVVYVCCTSGGQQGLGQVFKLTLGASGAPDRLELFAESPGSGVLNMPDNICVTPWGDVLVAEDGSGEHFVRGITPEGRVYDVARNAQSSGEFAGICVSPDGDALFVNLQLDGLTLAITGPLKELSRRGRRLARRASVA
;
A
#
# COMPACT_ATOMS: atom_id res chain seq x y z
N MET A 1 -15.56 -34.76 -51.33
CA MET A 1 -14.31 -34.11 -50.88
C MET A 1 -14.70 -32.86 -50.13
N LEU A 2 -14.81 -32.98 -48.80
CA LEU A 2 -14.99 -31.82 -47.91
C LEU A 2 -13.57 -31.41 -47.39
N LYS A 3 -13.16 -30.20 -47.70
CA LYS A 3 -11.97 -29.59 -47.08
C LYS A 3 -12.37 -28.96 -45.75
N ALA A 4 -11.88 -29.54 -44.65
CA ALA A 4 -11.93 -28.93 -43.33
C ALA A 4 -10.88 -27.80 -43.28
N ALA A 5 -11.36 -26.56 -43.07
CA ALA A 5 -10.48 -25.43 -42.72
C ALA A 5 -10.14 -25.51 -41.26
N ALA A 6 -8.89 -25.84 -40.94
CA ALA A 6 -8.37 -25.73 -39.59
C ALA A 6 -8.09 -24.25 -39.31
N GLY A 7 -8.92 -23.65 -38.46
CA GLY A 7 -8.68 -22.30 -37.91
C GLY A 7 -7.53 -22.37 -36.92
N ALA A 8 -6.39 -21.78 -37.25
CA ALA A 8 -5.29 -21.58 -36.33
C ALA A 8 -5.72 -20.51 -35.27
N ALA A 9 -5.94 -20.95 -34.04
CA ALA A 9 -6.04 -20.03 -32.91
C ALA A 9 -4.64 -19.43 -32.65
N VAL A 10 -4.45 -18.19 -33.06
CA VAL A 10 -3.24 -17.43 -32.73
C VAL A 10 -3.33 -17.11 -31.23
N ALA A 11 -2.58 -17.81 -30.42
CA ALA A 11 -2.36 -17.45 -29.03
C ALA A 11 -1.61 -16.11 -29.01
N LEU A 12 -2.32 -15.04 -28.71
CA LEU A 12 -1.72 -13.72 -28.51
C LEU A 12 -0.72 -13.82 -27.33
N SER A 13 0.46 -13.21 -27.50
CA SER A 13 1.42 -13.13 -26.40
C SER A 13 0.77 -12.42 -25.21
N PRO A 14 1.20 -12.69 -23.96
CA PRO A 14 0.70 -11.98 -22.77
C PRO A 14 0.77 -10.46 -22.92
N LEU A 15 1.77 -9.96 -23.61
CA LEU A 15 1.94 -8.54 -23.94
C LEU A 15 0.84 -8.04 -24.89
N ALA A 16 0.53 -8.77 -25.96
CA ALA A 16 -0.52 -8.43 -26.92
C ALA A 16 -1.91 -8.47 -26.25
N TYR A 17 -2.12 -9.39 -25.33
CA TYR A 17 -3.34 -9.50 -24.54
C TYR A 17 -3.53 -8.29 -23.60
N LEU A 18 -2.49 -7.79 -22.97
CA LEU A 18 -2.52 -6.58 -22.13
C LEU A 18 -2.70 -5.31 -22.97
N PHE A 19 -2.06 -5.19 -24.13
CA PHE A 19 -2.27 -4.08 -25.07
C PHE A 19 -3.69 -4.10 -25.67
N GLN A 20 -4.23 -5.26 -26.01
CA GLN A 20 -5.60 -5.38 -26.52
C GLN A 20 -6.63 -5.02 -25.45
N ARG A 21 -6.34 -5.33 -24.16
CA ARG A 21 -7.19 -4.89 -23.04
C ARG A 21 -7.18 -3.38 -22.80
N ARG A 22 -6.09 -2.67 -23.15
CA ARG A 22 -6.03 -1.20 -23.08
C ARG A 22 -6.80 -0.51 -24.22
N SER A 23 -6.91 -1.14 -25.39
CA SER A 23 -7.58 -0.57 -26.57
C SER A 23 -9.11 -0.69 -26.56
N GLU A 24 -9.69 -1.56 -25.72
CA GLU A 24 -11.15 -1.65 -25.56
C GLU A 24 -11.62 -0.62 -24.55
N ALA A 25 -12.24 0.46 -25.00
CA ALA A 25 -12.85 1.59 -24.29
C ALA A 25 -12.38 1.74 -22.83
N ALA A 26 -11.32 2.53 -22.66
CA ALA A 26 -10.58 2.68 -21.41
C ALA A 26 -11.50 2.90 -20.20
N ASP A 27 -11.38 2.05 -19.19
CA ASP A 27 -11.83 2.40 -17.85
C ASP A 27 -11.04 3.65 -17.41
N GLY A 28 -11.63 4.54 -16.62
CA GLY A 28 -11.04 5.79 -16.18
C GLY A 28 -11.27 6.98 -17.14
N GLY A 29 -11.21 6.74 -18.43
CA GLY A 29 -11.21 7.80 -19.45
C GLY A 29 -9.88 8.55 -19.54
N PRO A 30 -9.71 9.47 -20.50
CA PRO A 30 -8.50 10.24 -20.65
C PRO A 30 -8.33 11.23 -19.48
N LEU A 31 -7.08 11.39 -19.02
CA LEU A 31 -6.73 12.44 -18.09
C LEU A 31 -6.77 13.80 -18.79
N VAL A 32 -7.36 14.78 -18.12
CA VAL A 32 -7.44 16.18 -18.59
C VAL A 32 -6.29 16.94 -17.91
N PRO A 33 -5.44 17.64 -18.69
CA PRO A 33 -4.38 18.46 -18.13
C PRO A 33 -4.90 19.50 -17.15
N ASP A 34 -4.32 19.56 -15.95
CA ASP A 34 -4.68 20.54 -14.94
C ASP A 34 -4.08 21.93 -15.29
N PRO A 35 -4.92 22.99 -15.40
CA PRO A 35 -4.41 24.34 -15.59
C PRO A 35 -3.46 24.82 -14.48
N ALA A 36 -3.63 24.34 -13.25
CA ALA A 36 -2.75 24.62 -12.13
C ALA A 36 -1.48 23.77 -12.12
N ARG A 37 -1.37 22.78 -13.03
CA ARG A 37 -0.24 21.85 -13.15
C ARG A 37 0.07 21.11 -11.83
N LEU A 38 -0.94 20.68 -11.12
CA LEU A 38 -0.73 19.93 -9.90
C LEU A 38 -1.12 18.45 -10.10
N LEU A 39 -2.33 18.19 -10.60
CA LEU A 39 -2.83 16.83 -10.73
C LEU A 39 -3.77 16.68 -11.93
N ASP A 40 -3.36 15.93 -12.95
CA ASP A 40 -4.24 15.59 -14.06
C ASP A 40 -5.21 14.48 -13.64
N LEU A 41 -6.49 14.68 -13.91
CA LEU A 41 -7.59 13.81 -13.53
C LEU A 41 -8.53 13.54 -14.71
N PRO A 42 -9.32 12.45 -14.69
CA PRO A 42 -10.39 12.28 -15.66
C PRO A 42 -11.44 13.41 -15.56
N ALA A 43 -12.18 13.64 -16.65
CA ALA A 43 -13.26 14.63 -16.67
C ALA A 43 -14.25 14.40 -15.51
N HIS A 44 -14.74 15.51 -14.92
CA HIS A 44 -15.66 15.52 -13.75
C HIS A 44 -15.04 15.16 -12.40
N PHE A 45 -13.74 14.86 -12.35
CA PHE A 45 -13.01 14.74 -11.10
C PHE A 45 -12.40 16.08 -10.68
N ARG A 46 -12.19 16.24 -9.39
CA ARG A 46 -11.56 17.42 -8.77
C ARG A 46 -10.67 16.97 -7.64
N TYR A 47 -9.67 17.78 -7.34
CA TYR A 47 -8.86 17.60 -6.14
C TYR A 47 -9.00 18.80 -5.20
N THR A 48 -8.69 18.55 -3.93
CA THR A 48 -8.53 19.58 -2.90
C THR A 48 -7.22 19.31 -2.18
N VAL A 49 -6.38 20.33 -2.01
CA VAL A 49 -5.20 20.23 -1.16
C VAL A 49 -5.66 20.32 0.30
N LEU A 50 -5.40 19.28 1.07
CA LEU A 50 -5.81 19.18 2.49
C LEU A 50 -4.76 19.80 3.41
N GLU A 51 -3.48 19.50 3.15
CA GLU A 51 -2.33 20.05 3.87
C GLU A 51 -1.09 20.10 2.98
N ARG A 52 -0.20 21.03 3.33
CA ARG A 52 1.14 21.18 2.76
C ARG A 52 2.19 21.06 3.86
N ALA A 53 3.32 20.50 3.55
CA ALA A 53 4.49 20.52 4.43
C ALA A 53 4.78 21.96 4.89
N ARG A 54 5.15 22.10 6.16
CA ARG A 54 5.44 23.38 6.84
C ARG A 54 4.23 24.26 7.16
N GLU A 55 3.01 23.91 6.74
CA GLU A 55 1.80 24.56 7.27
C GLU A 55 1.63 24.24 8.77
N ARG A 56 0.97 25.14 9.50
CA ARG A 56 0.75 24.97 10.93
C ARG A 56 -0.39 23.98 11.20
N MET A 57 -0.12 22.97 12.01
CA MET A 57 -1.11 22.05 12.58
C MET A 57 -1.81 22.63 13.80
N SER A 58 -2.86 21.97 14.27
CA SER A 58 -3.63 22.38 15.44
C SER A 58 -2.86 22.24 16.76
N ASP A 59 -1.86 21.37 16.81
CA ASP A 59 -0.96 21.20 17.96
C ASP A 59 0.17 22.24 18.02
N GLY A 60 0.21 23.17 17.05
CA GLY A 60 1.20 24.23 16.99
C GLY A 60 2.49 23.87 16.24
N ASN A 61 2.74 22.61 15.95
CA ASN A 61 3.87 22.16 15.13
C ASN A 61 3.63 22.42 13.63
N ALA A 62 4.67 22.40 12.84
CA ALA A 62 4.53 22.41 11.39
C ALA A 62 4.19 20.99 10.88
N VAL A 63 3.45 20.91 9.78
CA VAL A 63 3.25 19.67 9.02
C VAL A 63 4.61 19.17 8.55
N PRO A 64 5.01 17.93 8.88
CA PRO A 64 6.28 17.38 8.42
C PRO A 64 6.34 17.25 6.90
N ALA A 65 7.55 17.23 6.36
CA ALA A 65 7.80 16.92 4.96
C ALA A 65 7.57 15.43 4.65
N ARG A 66 7.68 15.07 3.39
CA ARG A 66 7.61 13.69 2.89
C ARG A 66 6.44 12.88 3.46
N PRO A 67 5.18 13.31 3.23
CA PRO A 67 4.02 12.49 3.56
C PRO A 67 4.03 11.21 2.73
N ASP A 68 3.86 10.07 3.40
CA ASP A 68 3.94 8.75 2.80
C ASP A 68 2.69 7.91 3.10
N GLY A 69 2.84 6.64 3.47
CA GLY A 69 1.74 5.71 3.73
C GLY A 69 0.62 6.31 4.57
N MET A 70 -0.61 6.06 4.15
CA MET A 70 -1.79 6.68 4.76
C MET A 70 -2.99 5.74 4.75
N ALA A 71 -3.86 5.87 5.75
CA ALA A 71 -5.18 5.26 5.73
C ALA A 71 -6.26 6.22 6.21
N CYS A 72 -7.47 6.01 5.69
CA CYS A 72 -8.67 6.76 6.06
C CYS A 72 -9.56 5.92 6.98
N PHE A 73 -9.85 6.44 8.17
CA PHE A 73 -10.72 5.82 9.15
C PHE A 73 -11.99 6.65 9.33
N LYS A 74 -13.09 5.97 9.67
CA LYS A 74 -14.29 6.64 10.13
C LYS A 74 -14.04 7.23 11.53
N GLY A 75 -14.19 8.53 11.67
CA GLY A 75 -14.13 9.23 12.95
C GLY A 75 -15.50 9.39 13.60
N PRO A 76 -15.57 9.97 14.80
CA PRO A 76 -16.82 10.33 15.45
C PRO A 76 -17.53 11.48 14.72
N SER A 77 -18.85 11.62 14.91
CA SER A 77 -19.64 12.79 14.48
C SER A 77 -19.45 13.19 13.01
N ASP A 78 -19.60 12.24 12.08
CA ASP A 78 -19.46 12.47 10.63
C ASP A 78 -18.09 13.06 10.24
N THR A 79 -17.02 12.58 10.85
CA THR A 79 -15.65 12.93 10.48
C THR A 79 -14.91 11.76 9.84
N LEU A 80 -13.87 12.10 9.07
CA LEU A 80 -12.86 11.18 8.60
C LEU A 80 -11.54 11.48 9.33
N VAL A 81 -10.77 10.43 9.62
CA VAL A 81 -9.45 10.52 10.21
C VAL A 81 -8.44 9.91 9.25
N LEU A 82 -7.53 10.73 8.73
CA LEU A 82 -6.37 10.25 8.01
C LEU A 82 -5.20 10.07 8.99
N MET A 83 -4.62 8.88 9.01
CA MET A 83 -3.35 8.59 9.66
C MET A 83 -2.29 8.52 8.58
N ARG A 84 -1.24 9.32 8.71
CA ARG A 84 -0.26 9.55 7.64
C ARG A 84 1.15 9.49 8.18
N ASN A 85 1.98 8.67 7.56
CA ASN A 85 3.41 8.58 7.80
C ASN A 85 4.17 9.76 7.21
N HIS A 86 5.37 9.98 7.74
CA HIS A 86 6.34 10.90 7.19
C HIS A 86 7.70 10.20 7.11
N GLU A 87 8.14 9.93 5.89
CA GLU A 87 9.37 9.19 5.58
C GLU A 87 10.59 10.09 5.71
N LEU A 88 11.05 10.25 6.95
CA LEU A 88 12.16 11.15 7.30
C LEU A 88 13.27 10.38 8.04
N SER A 89 14.50 10.87 7.89
CA SER A 89 15.68 10.32 8.58
C SER A 89 15.98 11.10 9.87
N SER A 90 16.83 12.12 9.80
CA SER A 90 17.36 12.82 10.99
C SER A 90 17.19 14.34 10.96
N SER A 91 16.55 14.90 9.92
CA SER A 91 16.32 16.34 9.82
C SER A 91 15.10 16.77 10.65
N LEU A 92 15.32 17.26 11.86
CA LEU A 92 14.24 17.74 12.74
C LEU A 92 13.46 18.90 12.13
N SER A 93 14.09 19.76 11.33
CA SER A 93 13.39 20.85 10.61
C SER A 93 12.39 20.30 9.57
N ASP A 94 12.69 19.18 8.93
CA ASP A 94 11.76 18.50 8.01
C ASP A 94 10.65 17.79 8.78
N ALA A 95 10.93 17.38 10.03
CA ALA A 95 9.92 16.88 10.95
C ALA A 95 8.97 17.97 11.47
N GLY A 96 9.27 19.25 11.24
CA GLY A 96 8.41 20.36 11.63
C GLY A 96 8.53 20.78 13.10
N TYR A 97 9.66 20.50 13.74
CA TYR A 97 10.00 20.97 15.09
C TYR A 97 11.51 21.21 15.22
N ASP A 98 11.89 22.10 16.15
CA ASP A 98 13.30 22.40 16.44
C ASP A 98 13.89 21.44 17.50
N VAL A 99 13.06 20.93 18.38
CA VAL A 99 13.44 20.01 19.46
C VAL A 99 12.46 18.83 19.48
N SER A 100 13.02 17.63 19.54
CA SER A 100 12.23 16.40 19.59
C SER A 100 11.33 16.36 20.83
N PRO A 101 10.07 15.93 20.71
CA PRO A 101 9.17 15.84 21.86
C PRO A 101 9.67 14.78 22.87
N PRO A 102 9.34 14.94 24.17
CA PRO A 102 9.79 14.00 25.20
C PRO A 102 9.35 12.56 25.00
N GLU A 103 8.25 12.33 24.31
CA GLU A 103 7.70 11.01 23.98
C GLU A 103 8.29 10.41 22.70
N ALA A 104 9.27 11.07 22.05
CA ALA A 104 9.90 10.53 20.86
C ALA A 104 10.59 9.19 21.14
N TYR A 105 10.49 8.25 20.19
CA TYR A 105 11.16 6.95 20.28
C TYR A 105 12.68 7.10 20.29
N ASP A 106 13.23 7.82 19.32
CA ASP A 106 14.61 8.27 19.24
C ASP A 106 14.61 9.80 19.06
N PRO A 107 15.21 10.57 19.97
CA PRO A 107 15.25 12.02 19.85
C PRO A 107 16.07 12.54 18.66
N LEU A 108 16.89 11.70 18.02
CA LEU A 108 17.69 12.04 16.84
C LEU A 108 16.99 11.69 15.52
N ALA A 109 15.92 10.93 15.57
CA ALA A 109 15.17 10.53 14.38
C ALA A 109 14.00 11.49 14.12
N ALA A 110 13.71 11.73 12.85
CA ALA A 110 12.75 12.76 12.42
C ALA A 110 11.42 12.20 11.91
N GLY A 111 11.34 10.91 11.63
CA GLY A 111 10.13 10.25 11.16
C GLY A 111 9.01 10.22 12.21
N GLY A 112 7.84 9.83 11.77
CA GLY A 112 6.68 9.76 12.64
C GLY A 112 5.37 9.70 11.90
N VAL A 113 4.28 9.91 12.66
CA VAL A 113 2.90 9.84 12.16
C VAL A 113 2.14 11.10 12.53
N THR A 114 1.40 11.65 11.57
CA THR A 114 0.42 12.71 11.80
C THR A 114 -1.00 12.17 11.63
N ARG A 115 -1.91 12.80 12.35
CA ARG A 115 -3.34 12.57 12.31
C ARG A 115 -4.01 13.82 11.77
N LEU A 116 -4.86 13.67 10.74
CA LEU A 116 -5.62 14.73 10.11
C LEU A 116 -7.11 14.40 10.22
N VAL A 117 -7.90 15.28 10.80
CA VAL A 117 -9.35 15.13 10.95
C VAL A 117 -10.06 16.03 9.95
N LEU A 118 -10.95 15.42 9.16
CA LEU A 118 -11.74 16.10 8.15
C LEU A 118 -13.23 16.00 8.46
N ASP A 119 -13.98 17.03 8.11
CA ASP A 119 -15.45 16.91 7.95
C ASP A 119 -15.74 15.95 6.79
N ALA A 120 -16.54 14.91 7.02
CA ALA A 120 -16.74 13.85 6.05
C ALA A 120 -17.45 14.29 4.76
N LYS A 121 -18.27 15.36 4.83
CA LYS A 121 -19.04 15.85 3.67
C LYS A 121 -18.28 16.87 2.84
N THR A 122 -17.59 17.78 3.51
CA THR A 122 -16.92 18.91 2.85
C THR A 122 -15.43 18.67 2.63
N LEU A 123 -14.85 17.63 3.26
CA LEU A 123 -13.43 17.31 3.33
C LEU A 123 -12.57 18.45 3.87
N ARG A 124 -13.19 19.44 4.53
CA ARG A 124 -12.47 20.54 5.16
C ARG A 124 -11.73 20.04 6.39
N ARG A 125 -10.47 20.42 6.55
CA ARG A 125 -9.67 20.15 7.73
C ARG A 125 -10.32 20.75 8.97
N ILE A 126 -10.57 19.93 9.98
CA ILE A 126 -11.03 20.33 11.31
C ILE A 126 -9.83 20.50 12.24
N SER A 127 -8.93 19.53 12.26
CA SER A 127 -7.71 19.57 13.07
C SER A 127 -6.63 18.65 12.49
N SER A 128 -5.39 18.92 12.87
CA SER A 128 -4.27 18.00 12.63
C SER A 128 -3.27 18.07 13.77
N ASN A 129 -2.63 16.95 14.05
CA ASN A 129 -1.64 16.85 15.12
C ASN A 129 -0.70 15.66 14.86
N ARG A 130 0.47 15.69 15.51
CA ARG A 130 1.37 14.55 15.56
C ARG A 130 0.88 13.53 16.59
N VAL A 131 1.12 12.23 16.30
CA VAL A 131 0.75 11.11 17.20
C VAL A 131 1.93 10.20 17.53
N LEU A 132 2.93 10.09 16.65
CA LEU A 132 4.18 9.37 16.83
C LEU A 132 5.33 10.26 16.36
N ALA A 133 6.48 10.20 17.06
CA ALA A 133 7.68 10.95 16.72
C ALA A 133 8.94 10.13 17.05
N GLY A 134 10.03 10.44 16.36
CA GLY A 134 11.33 9.84 16.66
C GLY A 134 11.51 8.45 16.07
N THR A 135 10.84 8.16 14.97
CA THR A 135 11.04 6.95 14.16
C THR A 135 11.84 7.27 12.90
N LEU A 136 12.28 6.25 12.16
CA LEU A 136 13.08 6.42 10.95
C LEU A 136 12.34 5.87 9.74
N TYR A 137 12.34 6.67 8.64
CA TYR A 137 11.83 6.22 7.35
C TYR A 137 10.48 5.51 7.49
N ASN A 138 9.49 6.21 8.07
CA ASN A 138 8.12 5.70 8.12
C ASN A 138 7.54 5.74 6.71
N CYS A 139 7.76 4.67 5.97
CA CYS A 139 7.33 4.53 4.60
C CYS A 139 5.83 4.24 4.53
N ALA A 140 5.43 3.03 4.26
CA ALA A 140 4.01 2.71 4.31
C ALA A 140 3.55 2.13 5.66
N GLY A 141 2.58 1.27 5.66
CA GLY A 141 1.96 0.71 6.84
C GLY A 141 0.60 0.12 6.51
N GLY A 142 -0.36 0.18 7.45
CA GLY A 142 -1.70 -0.30 7.16
C GLY A 142 -2.73 -0.07 8.23
N ALA A 143 -3.99 -0.07 7.81
CA ALA A 143 -5.13 -0.05 8.71
C ALA A 143 -5.26 -1.37 9.46
N SER A 144 -5.57 -1.29 10.75
CA SER A 144 -5.80 -2.45 11.60
C SER A 144 -7.00 -2.24 12.52
N PRO A 145 -7.51 -3.28 13.18
CA PRO A 145 -8.57 -3.14 14.19
C PRO A 145 -8.18 -2.23 15.37
N TRP A 146 -6.90 -1.94 15.54
CA TRP A 146 -6.37 -1.15 16.66
C TRP A 146 -5.94 0.27 16.26
N GLY A 147 -6.10 0.65 15.00
CA GLY A 147 -5.69 1.90 14.40
C GLY A 147 -4.68 1.71 13.27
N TRP A 148 -3.77 2.65 13.12
CA TRP A 148 -2.74 2.65 12.10
C TRP A 148 -1.52 1.85 12.54
N LEU A 149 -0.99 1.02 11.68
CA LEU A 149 0.31 0.38 11.80
C LEU A 149 1.30 1.17 10.94
N SER A 150 2.29 1.79 11.56
CA SER A 150 3.34 2.55 10.88
C SER A 150 4.60 1.70 10.79
N CYS A 151 5.15 1.55 9.61
CA CYS A 151 6.32 0.72 9.32
C CYS A 151 7.58 1.57 9.19
N GLU A 152 8.69 1.13 9.82
CA GLU A 152 10.02 1.71 9.61
C GLU A 152 10.78 0.91 8.56
N GLU A 153 11.12 1.55 7.46
CA GLU A 153 11.99 1.00 6.41
C GLU A 153 13.47 1.22 6.78
N SER A 154 13.91 0.60 7.86
CA SER A 154 15.25 0.79 8.38
C SER A 154 15.83 -0.49 9.00
N THR A 155 17.14 -0.64 8.93
CA THR A 155 17.90 -1.68 9.68
C THR A 155 18.90 -1.07 10.67
N GLN A 156 18.82 0.24 10.89
CA GLN A 156 19.66 0.90 11.89
C GLN A 156 19.41 0.32 13.29
N SER A 157 20.44 0.33 14.13
CA SER A 157 20.35 -0.21 15.49
C SER A 157 19.22 0.45 16.28
N GLY A 158 18.32 -0.35 16.83
CA GLY A 158 17.14 0.11 17.55
C GLY A 158 15.93 0.46 16.69
N HIS A 159 16.03 0.40 15.38
CA HIS A 159 14.96 0.70 14.40
C HIS A 159 14.63 -0.52 13.53
N GLY A 160 13.67 -0.35 12.63
CA GLY A 160 13.17 -1.38 11.72
C GLY A 160 11.98 -2.14 12.30
N TYR A 161 11.06 -1.42 12.91
CA TYR A 161 9.88 -1.99 13.57
C TYR A 161 8.57 -1.43 13.02
N VAL A 162 7.51 -2.13 13.37
CA VAL A 162 6.13 -1.63 13.21
C VAL A 162 5.68 -0.98 14.52
N PHE A 163 5.04 0.19 14.41
CA PHE A 163 4.47 0.93 15.53
C PHE A 163 2.96 1.04 15.40
N ARG A 164 2.24 0.81 16.49
CA ARG A 164 0.79 0.97 16.54
C ARG A 164 0.42 2.38 16.98
N CYS A 165 -0.39 3.06 16.17
CA CYS A 165 -0.86 4.42 16.41
C CYS A 165 -2.39 4.46 16.52
N ALA A 166 -2.89 4.89 17.67
CA ALA A 166 -4.33 5.03 17.89
C ALA A 166 -4.92 6.20 17.09
N THR A 167 -6.04 5.97 16.41
CA THR A 167 -6.71 6.99 15.57
C THR A 167 -7.35 8.13 16.35
N ASP A 168 -7.53 7.98 17.65
CA ASP A 168 -8.06 9.01 18.57
C ASP A 168 -6.99 9.85 19.27
N ALA A 169 -5.70 9.56 19.02
CA ALA A 169 -4.60 10.28 19.66
C ALA A 169 -4.56 11.74 19.23
N THR A 170 -4.68 12.67 20.18
CA THR A 170 -4.68 14.12 19.94
C THR A 170 -3.33 14.79 20.21
N ARG A 171 -2.32 14.00 20.54
CA ARG A 171 -0.93 14.42 20.81
C ARG A 171 0.00 13.23 20.60
N VAL A 172 1.31 13.47 20.59
CA VAL A 172 2.31 12.41 20.61
C VAL A 172 2.07 11.49 21.81
N ARG A 173 2.07 10.20 21.58
CA ARG A 173 1.93 9.15 22.59
C ARG A 173 3.26 8.41 22.75
N PRO A 174 3.54 7.80 23.92
CA PRO A 174 4.64 6.87 24.06
C PRO A 174 4.60 5.82 22.94
N PRO A 175 5.74 5.50 22.31
CA PRO A 175 5.78 4.59 21.16
C PRO A 175 5.31 3.18 21.53
N ASP A 176 4.41 2.62 20.78
CA ASP A 176 3.90 1.25 20.94
C ASP A 176 4.51 0.36 19.85
N ARG A 177 5.73 -0.08 20.09
CA ARG A 177 6.54 -0.91 19.20
C ARG A 177 6.12 -2.37 19.25
N LEU A 178 6.05 -3.03 18.10
CA LEU A 178 5.63 -4.42 17.92
C LEU A 178 6.81 -5.35 17.52
N PRO A 179 7.72 -5.69 18.43
CA PRO A 179 8.94 -6.45 18.07
C PRO A 179 8.63 -7.87 17.57
N GLY A 180 7.51 -8.46 17.94
CA GLY A 180 7.07 -9.76 17.42
C GLY A 180 6.77 -9.78 15.93
N TYR A 181 6.56 -8.61 15.31
CA TYR A 181 6.33 -8.46 13.86
C TYR A 181 7.62 -8.57 13.05
N GLY A 182 8.76 -8.64 13.72
CA GLY A 182 10.08 -8.71 13.12
C GLY A 182 10.82 -7.39 13.15
N ARG A 183 12.14 -7.46 12.98
CA ARG A 183 13.03 -6.31 12.82
C ARG A 183 13.72 -6.41 11.47
N PHE A 184 13.24 -5.65 10.50
CA PHE A 184 13.75 -5.57 9.12
C PHE A 184 13.28 -4.26 8.45
N ARG A 185 13.60 -4.03 7.18
CA ARG A 185 13.09 -2.89 6.42
C ARG A 185 11.60 -3.11 6.12
N HIS A 186 10.76 -2.75 7.10
CA HIS A 186 9.32 -2.83 6.95
C HIS A 186 8.81 -1.78 5.97
N GLU A 187 8.14 -2.25 4.91
CA GLU A 187 7.48 -1.35 3.99
C GLU A 187 6.01 -1.17 4.39
N ALA A 188 5.21 -2.19 4.31
CA ALA A 188 3.79 -2.09 4.60
C ALA A 188 3.29 -3.23 5.48
N ALA A 189 2.08 -3.03 6.03
CA ALA A 189 1.37 -4.02 6.83
C ALA A 189 -0.13 -4.02 6.51
N CYS A 190 -0.77 -5.19 6.56
CA CYS A 190 -2.23 -5.29 6.62
C CYS A 190 -2.65 -6.39 7.58
N VAL A 191 -3.91 -6.36 8.03
CA VAL A 191 -4.40 -7.31 9.05
C VAL A 191 -5.69 -7.96 8.57
N ASP A 192 -5.77 -9.29 8.62
CA ASP A 192 -7.07 -9.99 8.56
C ASP A 192 -7.82 -9.76 9.87
N PRO A 193 -8.94 -9.03 9.89
CA PRO A 193 -9.65 -8.68 11.12
C PRO A 193 -10.28 -9.88 11.83
N ARG A 194 -10.39 -11.04 11.19
CA ARG A 194 -10.98 -12.25 11.77
C ARG A 194 -9.95 -13.07 12.54
N SER A 195 -8.79 -13.28 11.95
CA SER A 195 -7.70 -14.06 12.57
C SER A 195 -6.71 -13.19 13.32
N LEU A 196 -6.76 -11.86 13.14
CA LEU A 196 -5.81 -10.88 13.63
C LEU A 196 -4.36 -11.15 13.15
N THR A 197 -4.22 -11.95 12.09
CA THR A 197 -2.95 -12.19 11.42
C THR A 197 -2.53 -10.93 10.67
N ALA A 198 -1.35 -10.43 10.95
CA ALA A 198 -0.74 -9.33 10.17
C ALA A 198 0.12 -9.91 9.05
N PHE A 199 0.04 -9.30 7.87
CA PHE A 199 0.89 -9.57 6.71
C PHE A 199 1.80 -8.39 6.49
N LEU A 200 3.09 -8.64 6.16
CA LEU A 200 4.15 -7.66 6.21
C LEU A 200 5.04 -7.80 4.98
N THR A 201 5.43 -6.68 4.40
CA THR A 201 6.37 -6.62 3.28
C THR A 201 7.73 -6.10 3.72
N GLU A 202 8.76 -6.46 2.96
CA GLU A 202 10.15 -6.05 3.16
C GLU A 202 10.70 -5.48 1.86
N ASP A 203 11.08 -4.20 1.86
CA ASP A 203 11.74 -3.60 0.70
C ASP A 203 13.21 -3.99 0.63
N GLN A 204 13.44 -5.16 0.06
CA GLN A 204 14.75 -5.67 -0.30
C GLN A 204 14.68 -6.45 -1.61
N THR A 205 15.70 -6.35 -2.44
CA THR A 205 15.77 -7.12 -3.69
C THR A 205 15.77 -8.63 -3.46
N ASP A 206 16.25 -9.07 -2.31
CA ASP A 206 16.24 -10.46 -1.82
C ASP A 206 15.26 -10.66 -0.65
N GLY A 207 14.24 -9.80 -0.56
CA GLY A 207 13.24 -9.79 0.50
C GLY A 207 12.32 -11.00 0.50
N ALA A 208 11.56 -11.15 1.59
CA ALA A 208 10.52 -12.15 1.73
C ALA A 208 9.17 -11.49 2.05
N PHE A 209 8.11 -12.29 1.98
CA PHE A 209 6.78 -11.87 2.40
C PHE A 209 6.42 -12.60 3.68
N TYR A 210 6.01 -11.85 4.70
CA TYR A 210 5.83 -12.38 6.05
C TYR A 210 4.39 -12.32 6.52
N ARG A 211 4.09 -13.14 7.54
CA ARG A 211 2.93 -12.96 8.40
C ARG A 211 3.32 -13.09 9.88
N TYR A 212 2.68 -12.31 10.71
CA TYR A 212 2.67 -12.52 12.15
C TYR A 212 1.33 -13.14 12.56
N GLN A 213 1.37 -14.34 13.11
CA GLN A 213 0.19 -15.07 13.56
C GLN A 213 0.11 -15.03 15.08
N PRO A 214 -0.88 -14.35 15.70
CA PRO A 214 -1.05 -14.33 17.13
C PRO A 214 -1.45 -15.70 17.68
N ARG A 215 -0.97 -16.04 18.87
CA ARG A 215 -1.40 -17.24 19.61
C ARG A 215 -2.64 -16.98 20.47
N ASP A 216 -2.80 -15.74 20.93
CA ASP A 216 -3.90 -15.30 21.79
C ASP A 216 -4.57 -14.08 21.16
N LEU A 217 -5.79 -14.26 20.65
CA LEU A 217 -6.55 -13.20 20.00
C LEU A 217 -7.01 -12.09 20.96
N SER A 218 -7.04 -12.36 22.28
CA SER A 218 -7.34 -11.33 23.28
C SER A 218 -6.13 -10.39 23.53
N ARG A 219 -4.91 -10.86 23.24
CA ARG A 219 -3.66 -10.12 23.37
C ARG A 219 -2.78 -10.37 22.14
N PRO A 220 -3.22 -9.92 20.95
CA PRO A 220 -2.66 -10.35 19.67
C PRO A 220 -1.19 -9.94 19.45
N HIS A 221 -0.68 -8.95 20.18
CA HIS A 221 0.70 -8.47 20.02
C HIS A 221 1.69 -9.04 21.03
N THR A 222 1.21 -9.77 22.07
CA THR A 222 2.08 -10.20 23.17
C THR A 222 2.76 -11.55 22.91
N SER A 223 2.12 -12.42 22.14
CA SER A 223 2.70 -13.71 21.76
C SER A 223 2.16 -14.16 20.41
N GLY A 224 3.06 -14.59 19.55
CA GLY A 224 2.74 -15.06 18.21
C GLY A 224 3.97 -15.63 17.53
N LYS A 225 3.84 -15.90 16.25
CA LYS A 225 4.93 -16.37 15.40
C LYS A 225 5.06 -15.47 14.18
N LEU A 226 6.29 -15.04 13.91
CA LEU A 226 6.65 -14.50 12.61
C LEU A 226 6.97 -15.67 11.67
N GLN A 227 6.36 -15.67 10.51
CA GLN A 227 6.53 -16.70 9.49
C GLN A 227 6.73 -16.06 8.13
N ALA A 228 7.47 -16.72 7.24
CA ALA A 228 7.67 -16.29 5.85
C ALA A 228 6.95 -17.24 4.90
N LEU A 229 6.42 -16.71 3.80
CA LEU A 229 5.72 -17.47 2.77
C LEU A 229 6.68 -18.38 2.02
N ARG A 230 6.28 -19.65 1.81
CA ARG A 230 6.98 -20.63 0.98
C ARG A 230 6.04 -21.21 -0.06
N VAL A 231 6.50 -21.34 -1.29
CA VAL A 231 5.76 -22.08 -2.33
C VAL A 231 5.91 -23.58 -2.08
N THR A 232 4.81 -24.28 -1.90
CA THR A 232 4.78 -25.71 -1.58
C THR A 232 5.48 -26.53 -2.68
N GLY A 233 6.43 -27.36 -2.28
CA GLY A 233 7.21 -28.19 -3.21
C GLY A 233 8.31 -27.45 -3.99
N SER A 234 8.46 -26.13 -3.78
CA SER A 234 9.48 -25.31 -4.48
C SER A 234 10.19 -24.38 -3.49
N PRO A 235 11.08 -24.89 -2.63
CA PRO A 235 11.78 -24.05 -1.66
C PRO A 235 12.65 -23.02 -2.37
N ARG A 236 12.72 -21.81 -1.80
CA ARG A 236 13.43 -20.63 -2.34
C ARG A 236 12.92 -20.22 -3.73
N PHE A 237 11.61 -20.39 -3.97
CA PHE A 237 10.99 -19.98 -5.22
C PHE A 237 11.20 -18.48 -5.43
N ASP A 238 11.66 -18.08 -6.60
CA ASP A 238 11.85 -16.68 -6.96
C ASP A 238 10.62 -16.16 -7.71
N THR A 239 9.82 -15.34 -7.05
CA THR A 239 8.59 -14.79 -7.63
C THR A 239 8.86 -13.71 -8.69
N SER A 240 10.06 -13.13 -8.71
CA SER A 240 10.45 -12.10 -9.69
C SER A 240 10.68 -12.64 -11.09
N GLN A 241 10.82 -13.98 -11.22
CA GLN A 241 10.97 -14.64 -12.50
C GLN A 241 9.65 -14.70 -13.27
N LYS A 242 9.72 -15.13 -14.53
CA LYS A 242 8.53 -15.28 -15.37
C LYS A 242 7.51 -16.22 -14.73
N LEU A 243 6.34 -15.67 -14.40
CA LEU A 243 5.17 -16.41 -13.94
C LEU A 243 4.08 -16.40 -15.01
N GLU A 244 3.39 -17.52 -15.17
CA GLU A 244 2.20 -17.57 -16.00
C GLU A 244 1.05 -16.88 -15.31
N HIS A 245 0.42 -15.92 -15.98
CA HIS A 245 -0.77 -15.23 -15.48
C HIS A 245 -1.90 -16.24 -15.21
N GLY A 246 -2.52 -16.15 -14.03
CA GLY A 246 -3.58 -17.06 -13.61
C GLY A 246 -3.10 -18.42 -13.10
N LYS A 247 -1.79 -18.69 -13.08
CA LYS A 247 -1.26 -19.87 -12.43
C LYS A 247 -1.35 -19.71 -10.92
N VAL A 248 -2.03 -20.65 -10.29
CA VAL A 248 -2.19 -20.70 -8.84
C VAL A 248 -1.10 -21.58 -8.23
N LEU A 249 -0.35 -21.02 -7.28
CA LEU A 249 0.66 -21.72 -6.49
C LEU A 249 0.09 -22.01 -5.09
N ALA A 250 0.14 -23.27 -4.66
CA ALA A 250 -0.10 -23.60 -3.26
C ALA A 250 1.05 -23.10 -2.41
N VAL A 251 0.74 -22.49 -1.26
CA VAL A 251 1.74 -21.94 -0.36
C VAL A 251 1.53 -22.41 1.06
N ASP A 252 2.63 -22.47 1.80
CA ASP A 252 2.66 -22.68 3.25
C ASP A 252 3.58 -21.63 3.91
N TRP A 253 3.83 -21.75 5.21
CA TRP A 253 4.56 -20.74 5.98
C TRP A 253 5.64 -21.41 6.83
N VAL A 254 6.83 -20.84 6.79
CA VAL A 254 7.99 -21.30 7.56
C VAL A 254 8.28 -20.33 8.70
N ASP A 255 8.60 -20.86 9.88
CA ASP A 255 8.86 -20.06 11.07
C ASP A 255 10.19 -19.28 10.92
N VAL A 256 10.19 -18.00 11.29
CA VAL A 256 11.38 -17.20 11.57
C VAL A 256 11.70 -17.36 13.06
N LEU A 257 12.85 -17.93 13.38
CA LEU A 257 13.16 -18.36 14.74
C LEU A 257 13.51 -17.18 15.67
N ASP A 258 14.24 -16.19 15.15
CA ASP A 258 14.58 -14.96 15.83
C ASP A 258 13.99 -13.77 15.06
N PRO A 259 12.80 -13.29 15.44
CA PRO A 259 12.14 -12.19 14.76
C PRO A 259 12.75 -10.81 15.10
N ASP A 260 13.48 -10.68 16.22
CA ASP A 260 14.07 -9.42 16.67
C ASP A 260 15.61 -9.52 16.78
N PRO A 261 16.31 -9.90 15.69
CA PRO A 261 17.74 -10.09 15.72
C PRO A 261 18.48 -8.74 15.84
N LYS A 262 19.67 -8.79 16.42
CA LYS A 262 20.53 -7.60 16.54
C LYS A 262 20.96 -7.06 15.16
N ASP A 263 21.22 -7.98 14.22
CA ASP A 263 21.65 -7.68 12.86
C ASP A 263 20.50 -7.94 11.87
N ASP A 264 20.60 -7.42 10.65
CA ASP A 264 19.60 -7.57 9.57
C ASP A 264 19.61 -9.01 8.99
N THR A 265 19.04 -9.98 9.72
CA THR A 265 19.11 -11.39 9.39
C THR A 265 17.76 -12.08 9.17
N VAL A 266 16.63 -11.39 9.36
CA VAL A 266 15.29 -12.00 9.28
C VAL A 266 15.06 -12.69 7.95
N ARG A 267 15.33 -12.04 6.81
CA ARG A 267 15.14 -12.64 5.48
C ARG A 267 16.09 -13.82 5.24
N TYR A 268 17.31 -13.81 5.80
CA TYR A 268 18.25 -14.93 5.64
C TYR A 268 17.79 -16.16 6.43
N GLN A 269 17.19 -15.98 7.61
CA GLN A 269 16.55 -17.08 8.35
C GLN A 269 15.37 -17.64 7.53
N ALA A 270 14.53 -16.78 6.97
CA ALA A 270 13.41 -17.15 6.12
C ALA A 270 13.87 -17.96 4.89
N MET A 271 14.87 -17.46 4.17
CA MET A 271 15.44 -18.15 2.99
C MET A 271 16.10 -19.48 3.35
N ALA A 272 16.77 -19.57 4.51
CA ALA A 272 17.35 -20.83 5.00
C ALA A 272 16.25 -21.86 5.29
N ALA A 273 15.07 -21.44 5.76
CA ALA A 273 13.89 -22.28 5.95
C ALA A 273 13.12 -22.58 4.64
N GLY A 274 13.57 -22.05 3.51
CA GLY A 274 12.97 -22.31 2.19
C GLY A 274 11.89 -21.31 1.76
N ALA A 275 11.79 -20.14 2.39
CA ALA A 275 10.85 -19.10 2.00
C ALA A 275 11.03 -18.68 0.53
N ALA A 276 9.96 -18.19 -0.09
CA ALA A 276 9.99 -17.62 -1.42
C ALA A 276 10.58 -16.20 -1.37
N ARG A 277 11.31 -15.83 -2.42
CA ARG A 277 11.83 -14.48 -2.63
C ARG A 277 10.72 -13.60 -3.22
N PHE A 278 10.52 -12.43 -2.63
CA PHE A 278 9.71 -11.34 -3.14
C PHE A 278 10.63 -10.13 -3.36
N CYS A 279 10.74 -9.70 -4.62
CA CYS A 279 11.71 -8.68 -4.99
C CYS A 279 11.14 -7.29 -4.72
N ARG A 280 11.70 -6.57 -3.74
CA ARG A 280 11.20 -5.27 -3.28
C ARG A 280 9.70 -5.34 -2.99
N GLY A 281 9.35 -5.98 -1.86
CA GLY A 281 7.98 -6.07 -1.39
C GLY A 281 7.55 -4.73 -0.79
N GLU A 282 6.55 -4.10 -1.40
CA GLU A 282 6.05 -2.76 -1.11
C GLU A 282 4.65 -2.84 -0.49
N GLY A 283 3.69 -2.04 -0.98
CA GLY A 283 2.35 -1.97 -0.46
C GLY A 283 1.66 -3.33 -0.32
N VAL A 284 0.93 -3.50 0.77
CA VAL A 284 0.11 -4.69 1.03
C VAL A 284 -1.27 -4.30 1.53
N PHE A 285 -2.32 -4.96 1.03
CA PHE A 285 -3.70 -4.64 1.39
C PHE A 285 -4.54 -5.91 1.56
N TYR A 286 -5.32 -5.97 2.65
CA TYR A 286 -6.28 -7.05 2.89
C TYR A 286 -7.68 -6.64 2.48
N ASP A 287 -8.33 -7.47 1.67
CA ASP A 287 -9.76 -7.35 1.37
C ASP A 287 -10.44 -8.72 1.37
N SER A 288 -11.40 -8.92 2.27
CA SER A 288 -12.36 -10.04 2.25
C SER A 288 -11.75 -11.44 2.09
N GLY A 289 -10.62 -11.71 2.74
CA GLY A 289 -9.91 -13.00 2.69
C GLY A 289 -8.87 -13.10 1.57
N VAL A 290 -8.56 -11.98 0.95
CA VAL A 290 -7.52 -11.83 -0.05
C VAL A 290 -6.50 -10.79 0.42
N VAL A 291 -5.22 -11.07 0.23
CA VAL A 291 -4.12 -10.12 0.44
C VAL A 291 -3.49 -9.80 -0.90
N TYR A 292 -3.46 -8.52 -1.27
CA TYR A 292 -2.75 -8.02 -2.44
C TYR A 292 -1.39 -7.48 -2.02
N VAL A 293 -0.35 -7.76 -2.81
CA VAL A 293 1.04 -7.40 -2.50
C VAL A 293 1.71 -6.83 -3.74
N CYS A 294 2.28 -5.63 -3.63
CA CYS A 294 3.16 -5.06 -4.65
C CYS A 294 4.59 -5.57 -4.50
N CYS A 295 5.25 -5.80 -5.63
CA CYS A 295 6.68 -6.05 -5.75
C CYS A 295 7.21 -5.11 -6.82
N THR A 296 7.85 -4.02 -6.43
CA THR A 296 8.17 -2.88 -7.29
C THR A 296 9.09 -3.23 -8.46
N SER A 297 10.06 -4.11 -8.29
CA SER A 297 11.03 -4.43 -9.34
C SER A 297 11.00 -5.88 -9.82
N GLY A 298 9.93 -6.62 -9.54
CA GLY A 298 9.74 -7.97 -10.06
C GLY A 298 9.24 -8.00 -11.51
N GLY A 299 9.10 -9.21 -12.06
CA GLY A 299 8.56 -9.47 -13.39
C GLY A 299 9.56 -9.40 -14.52
N GLN A 300 9.12 -9.78 -15.73
CA GLN A 300 9.98 -9.91 -16.91
C GLN A 300 10.66 -8.62 -17.35
N GLN A 301 10.02 -7.48 -17.09
CA GLN A 301 10.55 -6.15 -17.41
C GLN A 301 11.29 -5.50 -16.23
N GLY A 302 11.24 -6.10 -15.03
CA GLY A 302 11.76 -5.50 -13.82
C GLY A 302 11.00 -4.22 -13.39
N LEU A 303 9.76 -4.06 -13.85
CA LEU A 303 8.93 -2.88 -13.63
C LEU A 303 7.73 -3.16 -12.72
N GLY A 304 7.75 -4.29 -12.04
CA GLY A 304 6.85 -4.61 -10.96
C GLY A 304 5.77 -5.62 -11.24
N GLN A 305 5.30 -6.20 -10.15
CA GLN A 305 4.26 -7.23 -10.09
C GLN A 305 3.29 -6.90 -8.96
N VAL A 306 2.04 -7.28 -9.13
CA VAL A 306 1.06 -7.33 -8.04
C VAL A 306 0.63 -8.78 -7.87
N PHE A 307 0.80 -9.32 -6.66
CA PHE A 307 0.35 -10.65 -6.30
C PHE A 307 -0.97 -10.61 -5.55
N LYS A 308 -1.71 -11.71 -5.65
CA LYS A 308 -2.93 -11.95 -4.92
C LYS A 308 -2.79 -13.27 -4.14
N LEU A 309 -2.81 -13.17 -2.82
CA LEU A 309 -2.83 -14.29 -1.90
C LEU A 309 -4.25 -14.52 -1.39
N THR A 310 -4.89 -15.60 -1.81
CA THR A 310 -6.19 -16.01 -1.28
C THR A 310 -5.98 -16.88 -0.06
N LEU A 311 -6.49 -16.44 1.09
CA LEU A 311 -6.36 -17.15 2.35
C LEU A 311 -7.25 -18.39 2.36
N GLY A 312 -6.68 -19.53 2.76
CA GLY A 312 -7.37 -20.81 2.84
C GLY A 312 -8.40 -20.84 3.97
N ALA A 313 -9.63 -21.24 3.68
CA ALA A 313 -10.64 -21.43 4.68
C ALA A 313 -10.49 -22.82 5.34
N SER A 314 -10.79 -22.91 6.65
CA SER A 314 -10.92 -24.20 7.39
C SER A 314 -9.72 -25.15 7.26
N GLY A 315 -8.49 -24.59 7.22
CA GLY A 315 -7.25 -25.39 7.13
C GLY A 315 -6.83 -25.76 5.70
N ALA A 316 -7.53 -25.29 4.68
CA ALA A 316 -7.04 -25.37 3.31
C ALA A 316 -5.78 -24.51 3.15
N PRO A 317 -4.83 -24.88 2.26
CA PRO A 317 -3.66 -24.09 2.01
C PRO A 317 -4.00 -22.72 1.39
N ASP A 318 -3.22 -21.71 1.73
CA ASP A 318 -3.25 -20.42 1.05
C ASP A 318 -2.80 -20.58 -0.41
N ARG A 319 -3.25 -19.68 -1.28
CA ARG A 319 -3.00 -19.75 -2.72
C ARG A 319 -2.50 -18.40 -3.23
N LEU A 320 -1.32 -18.42 -3.83
CA LEU A 320 -0.69 -17.25 -4.45
C LEU A 320 -0.89 -17.29 -5.96
N GLU A 321 -1.26 -16.18 -6.55
CA GLU A 321 -1.31 -15.99 -8.00
C GLU A 321 -0.73 -14.64 -8.42
N LEU A 322 -0.16 -14.56 -9.62
CA LEU A 322 0.22 -13.31 -10.24
C LEU A 322 -1.05 -12.60 -10.73
N PHE A 323 -1.43 -11.51 -10.06
CA PHE A 323 -2.63 -10.73 -10.39
C PHE A 323 -2.38 -9.75 -11.53
N ALA A 324 -1.24 -9.04 -11.50
CA ALA A 324 -0.80 -8.16 -12.57
C ALA A 324 0.73 -8.11 -12.64
N GLU A 325 1.27 -7.91 -13.84
CA GLU A 325 2.68 -7.68 -14.09
C GLU A 325 2.82 -6.53 -15.09
N SER A 326 3.79 -5.67 -14.87
CA SER A 326 4.07 -4.56 -15.77
C SER A 326 4.49 -5.07 -17.17
N PRO A 327 3.77 -4.68 -18.23
CA PRO A 327 4.20 -4.95 -19.60
C PRO A 327 5.13 -3.88 -20.14
N GLY A 328 5.36 -2.80 -19.38
CA GLY A 328 6.16 -1.64 -19.72
C GLY A 328 5.71 -0.41 -18.94
N SER A 329 6.63 0.53 -18.71
CA SER A 329 6.43 1.73 -17.87
C SER A 329 5.24 2.61 -18.29
N GLY A 330 4.83 2.60 -19.55
CA GLY A 330 3.65 3.35 -20.01
C GLY A 330 2.31 2.75 -19.56
N VAL A 331 2.27 1.56 -18.97
CA VAL A 331 1.04 0.89 -18.51
C VAL A 331 1.00 0.74 -17.00
N LEU A 332 2.10 0.24 -16.42
CA LEU A 332 2.32 0.09 -14.98
C LEU A 332 3.82 0.23 -14.74
N ASN A 333 4.20 1.13 -13.85
CA ASN A 333 5.60 1.47 -13.64
C ASN A 333 5.96 1.43 -12.16
N MET A 334 6.50 0.30 -11.71
CA MET A 334 6.95 0.10 -10.35
C MET A 334 5.83 0.40 -9.32
N PRO A 335 4.77 -0.45 -9.25
CA PRO A 335 3.68 -0.28 -8.28
C PRO A 335 4.24 -0.38 -6.86
N ASP A 336 3.91 0.61 -6.07
CA ASP A 336 4.33 0.77 -4.69
C ASP A 336 3.13 0.67 -3.75
N ASN A 337 2.55 1.77 -3.28
CA ASN A 337 1.42 1.74 -2.38
C ASN A 337 0.14 1.19 -3.06
N ILE A 338 -0.71 0.51 -2.30
CA ILE A 338 -1.87 -0.21 -2.81
C ILE A 338 -3.09 -0.03 -1.91
N CYS A 339 -4.27 0.07 -2.50
CA CYS A 339 -5.53 -0.11 -1.79
C CYS A 339 -6.58 -0.80 -2.69
N VAL A 340 -7.62 -1.37 -2.08
CA VAL A 340 -8.75 -1.96 -2.80
C VAL A 340 -9.98 -1.09 -2.60
N THR A 341 -10.64 -0.77 -3.70
CA THR A 341 -11.88 0.04 -3.68
C THR A 341 -13.08 -0.79 -3.21
N PRO A 342 -14.13 -0.16 -2.67
CA PRO A 342 -15.36 -0.88 -2.29
C PRO A 342 -16.05 -1.63 -3.44
N TRP A 343 -15.74 -1.31 -4.69
CA TRP A 343 -16.25 -2.03 -5.88
C TRP A 343 -15.28 -3.07 -6.42
N GLY A 344 -14.11 -3.27 -5.76
CA GLY A 344 -13.18 -4.37 -5.97
C GLY A 344 -12.09 -4.13 -7.00
N ASP A 345 -11.88 -2.89 -7.45
CA ASP A 345 -10.69 -2.53 -8.22
C ASP A 345 -9.52 -2.32 -7.26
N VAL A 346 -8.34 -2.71 -7.68
CA VAL A 346 -7.09 -2.44 -6.99
C VAL A 346 -6.52 -1.12 -7.50
N LEU A 347 -6.23 -0.18 -6.62
CA LEU A 347 -5.54 1.05 -6.96
C LEU A 347 -4.09 0.96 -6.47
N VAL A 348 -3.16 1.40 -7.31
CA VAL A 348 -1.72 1.46 -6.97
C VAL A 348 -1.16 2.85 -7.27
N ALA A 349 -0.26 3.31 -6.43
CA ALA A 349 0.61 4.44 -6.67
C ALA A 349 1.90 3.92 -7.34
N GLU A 350 2.47 4.69 -8.27
CA GLU A 350 3.71 4.33 -8.97
C GLU A 350 4.90 5.09 -8.38
N ASP A 351 6.03 4.37 -8.20
CA ASP A 351 7.36 4.91 -7.83
C ASP A 351 8.41 4.53 -8.89
N GLY A 352 8.10 4.67 -10.16
CA GLY A 352 9.06 4.43 -11.24
C GLY A 352 9.84 5.69 -11.62
N SER A 353 10.65 5.59 -12.67
CA SER A 353 11.27 6.76 -13.28
C SER A 353 10.33 7.44 -14.27
N GLY A 354 10.34 8.77 -14.33
CA GLY A 354 9.59 9.56 -15.31
C GLY A 354 8.28 10.13 -14.79
N GLU A 355 7.19 9.93 -15.51
CA GLU A 355 5.86 10.38 -15.08
C GLU A 355 5.26 9.39 -14.09
N HIS A 356 4.67 9.89 -13.01
CA HIS A 356 4.06 9.08 -11.97
C HIS A 356 2.54 9.14 -12.04
N PHE A 357 1.91 7.98 -11.88
CA PHE A 357 0.47 7.83 -11.94
C PHE A 357 -0.08 7.12 -10.71
N VAL A 358 -1.33 7.40 -10.42
CA VAL A 358 -2.20 6.45 -9.74
C VAL A 358 -2.86 5.60 -10.82
N ARG A 359 -2.70 4.27 -10.73
CA ARG A 359 -3.32 3.32 -11.66
C ARG A 359 -4.43 2.53 -10.97
N GLY A 360 -5.48 2.25 -11.72
CA GLY A 360 -6.47 1.27 -11.33
C GLY A 360 -6.25 -0.06 -12.06
N ILE A 361 -6.45 -1.17 -11.37
CA ILE A 361 -6.39 -2.52 -11.93
C ILE A 361 -7.73 -3.18 -11.65
N THR A 362 -8.49 -3.52 -12.71
CA THR A 362 -9.77 -4.22 -12.54
C THR A 362 -9.54 -5.66 -12.08
N PRO A 363 -10.55 -6.33 -11.50
CA PRO A 363 -10.44 -7.75 -11.13
C PRO A 363 -10.04 -8.69 -12.29
N GLU A 364 -10.26 -8.26 -13.53
CA GLU A 364 -9.83 -8.96 -14.74
C GLU A 364 -8.39 -8.61 -15.15
N GLY A 365 -7.67 -7.81 -14.36
CA GLY A 365 -6.27 -7.42 -14.61
C GLY A 365 -6.09 -6.31 -15.66
N ARG A 366 -7.15 -5.53 -16.00
CA ARG A 366 -7.00 -4.37 -16.90
C ARG A 366 -6.51 -3.17 -16.13
N VAL A 367 -5.46 -2.51 -16.62
CA VAL A 367 -4.89 -1.30 -16.04
C VAL A 367 -5.53 -0.06 -16.69
N TYR A 368 -5.83 0.97 -15.87
CA TYR A 368 -6.35 2.25 -16.32
C TYR A 368 -5.79 3.41 -15.48
N ASP A 369 -5.80 4.61 -16.06
CA ASP A 369 -5.27 5.80 -15.42
C ASP A 369 -6.33 6.41 -14.48
N VAL A 370 -5.91 6.79 -13.26
CA VAL A 370 -6.75 7.45 -12.26
C VAL A 370 -6.30 8.89 -12.04
N ALA A 371 -4.99 9.12 -11.90
CA ALA A 371 -4.40 10.44 -11.74
C ALA A 371 -2.97 10.45 -12.28
N ARG A 372 -2.46 11.63 -12.68
CA ARG A 372 -1.05 11.86 -13.00
C ARG A 372 -0.52 13.03 -12.19
N ASN A 373 0.68 12.88 -11.61
CA ASN A 373 1.40 14.00 -11.04
C ASN A 373 1.86 14.95 -12.15
N ALA A 374 1.30 16.16 -12.18
CA ALA A 374 1.65 17.20 -13.12
C ALA A 374 2.54 18.29 -12.47
N GLN A 375 2.79 18.18 -11.14
CA GLN A 375 3.56 19.15 -10.36
C GLN A 375 5.07 18.92 -10.49
N SER A 376 5.48 17.66 -10.37
CA SER A 376 6.89 17.28 -10.30
C SER A 376 7.12 15.86 -10.83
N SER A 377 8.37 15.41 -10.77
CA SER A 377 8.75 14.01 -10.96
C SER A 377 8.74 13.22 -9.64
N GLY A 378 8.08 13.73 -8.60
CA GLY A 378 7.91 13.02 -7.33
C GLY A 378 6.81 11.95 -7.42
N GLU A 379 6.98 10.91 -6.66
CA GLU A 379 6.05 9.80 -6.58
C GLU A 379 4.71 10.17 -5.93
N PHE A 380 3.71 9.35 -6.20
CA PHE A 380 2.53 9.24 -5.35
C PHE A 380 2.77 8.28 -4.21
N ALA A 381 2.31 8.63 -3.01
CA ALA A 381 2.34 7.76 -1.85
C ALA A 381 0.99 7.77 -1.10
N GLY A 382 0.80 6.84 -0.17
CA GLY A 382 -0.29 6.84 0.78
C GLY A 382 -1.69 6.77 0.19
N ILE A 383 -1.87 6.08 -0.93
CA ILE A 383 -3.17 5.94 -1.57
C ILE A 383 -4.18 5.24 -0.66
N CYS A 384 -5.32 5.87 -0.39
CA CYS A 384 -6.42 5.23 0.34
C CYS A 384 -7.78 5.84 -0.04
N VAL A 385 -8.84 5.04 0.13
CA VAL A 385 -10.22 5.43 -0.19
C VAL A 385 -10.99 5.67 1.12
N SER A 386 -11.89 6.66 1.13
CA SER A 386 -12.79 6.85 2.27
C SER A 386 -13.68 5.63 2.48
N PRO A 387 -14.14 5.34 3.72
CA PRO A 387 -14.94 4.16 4.01
C PRO A 387 -16.23 4.03 3.21
N ASP A 388 -16.80 5.15 2.74
CA ASP A 388 -17.99 5.21 1.87
C ASP A 388 -17.66 5.12 0.37
N GLY A 389 -16.37 5.24 0.01
CA GLY A 389 -15.89 5.22 -1.37
C GLY A 389 -16.12 6.52 -2.15
N ASP A 390 -16.39 7.63 -1.48
CA ASP A 390 -16.72 8.90 -2.14
C ASP A 390 -15.52 9.86 -2.27
N ALA A 391 -14.40 9.55 -1.59
CA ALA A 391 -13.14 10.28 -1.71
C ALA A 391 -11.96 9.32 -1.83
N LEU A 392 -10.99 9.70 -2.65
CA LEU A 392 -9.68 9.07 -2.76
C LEU A 392 -8.64 10.05 -2.22
N PHE A 393 -7.75 9.60 -1.35
CA PHE A 393 -6.68 10.40 -0.79
C PHE A 393 -5.34 9.92 -1.31
N VAL A 394 -4.45 10.86 -1.60
CA VAL A 394 -3.08 10.59 -2.07
C VAL A 394 -2.11 11.64 -1.52
N ASN A 395 -0.86 11.29 -1.41
CA ASN A 395 0.24 12.19 -1.15
C ASN A 395 1.08 12.39 -2.41
N LEU A 396 1.61 13.61 -2.63
CA LEU A 396 2.77 13.86 -3.47
C LEU A 396 3.95 14.01 -2.52
N GLN A 397 4.74 12.95 -2.37
CA GLN A 397 5.71 12.81 -1.30
C GLN A 397 6.78 13.91 -1.36
N LEU A 398 7.42 14.06 -2.51
CA LEU A 398 8.49 15.06 -2.71
C LEU A 398 7.97 16.50 -2.53
N ASP A 399 6.73 16.77 -2.98
CA ASP A 399 6.11 18.09 -2.91
C ASP A 399 5.52 18.40 -1.53
N GLY A 400 5.46 17.42 -0.65
CA GLY A 400 4.93 17.57 0.70
C GLY A 400 3.43 17.86 0.73
N LEU A 401 2.65 17.31 -0.20
CA LEU A 401 1.22 17.58 -0.36
C LEU A 401 0.38 16.37 0.01
N THR A 402 -0.71 16.61 0.73
CA THR A 402 -1.80 15.64 0.90
C THR A 402 -3.04 16.15 0.21
N LEU A 403 -3.64 15.33 -0.64
CA LEU A 403 -4.74 15.68 -1.53
C LEU A 403 -5.94 14.75 -1.32
N ALA A 404 -7.14 15.31 -1.49
CA ALA A 404 -8.36 14.55 -1.68
C ALA A 404 -8.81 14.67 -3.14
N ILE A 405 -9.12 13.56 -3.78
CA ILE A 405 -9.72 13.49 -5.11
C ILE A 405 -11.18 13.09 -4.94
N THR A 406 -12.09 13.85 -5.54
CA THR A 406 -13.53 13.61 -5.52
C THR A 406 -14.10 13.62 -6.93
N GLY A 407 -15.24 12.95 -7.10
CA GLY A 407 -15.89 12.80 -8.38
C GLY A 407 -16.63 11.46 -8.47
N PRO A 408 -17.01 11.03 -9.66
CA PRO A 408 -17.71 9.76 -9.84
C PRO A 408 -16.75 8.56 -9.73
N LEU A 409 -16.07 8.39 -8.57
CA LEU A 409 -15.06 7.36 -8.33
C LEU A 409 -15.54 5.95 -8.73
N LYS A 410 -16.79 5.61 -8.41
CA LYS A 410 -17.42 4.33 -8.79
C LYS A 410 -17.55 4.15 -10.30
N GLU A 411 -17.43 5.23 -11.08
CA GLU A 411 -17.53 5.19 -12.55
C GLU A 411 -16.16 5.04 -13.23
N LEU A 412 -15.06 5.05 -12.47
CA LEU A 412 -13.71 4.85 -13.00
C LEU A 412 -13.58 3.51 -13.73
N SER A 413 -14.29 2.46 -13.29
CA SER A 413 -14.31 1.19 -13.99
C SER A 413 -15.71 0.76 -14.44
N ARG A 414 -15.78 -0.13 -15.43
CA ARG A 414 -17.06 -0.69 -15.89
C ARG A 414 -17.79 -1.47 -14.80
N ARG A 415 -17.06 -2.11 -13.91
CA ARG A 415 -17.62 -2.83 -12.76
C ARG A 415 -18.24 -1.86 -11.76
N GLY A 416 -17.54 -0.82 -11.40
CA GLY A 416 -18.05 0.24 -10.53
C GLY A 416 -19.31 0.89 -11.13
N ARG A 417 -19.29 1.23 -12.44
CA ARG A 417 -20.46 1.75 -13.17
C ARG A 417 -21.68 0.81 -13.11
N ARG A 418 -21.47 -0.51 -13.24
CA ARG A 418 -22.57 -1.49 -13.16
C ARG A 418 -23.16 -1.56 -11.75
N LEU A 419 -22.32 -1.50 -10.70
CA LEU A 419 -22.78 -1.51 -9.31
C LEU A 419 -23.51 -0.21 -8.94
N ALA A 420 -22.99 0.94 -9.34
CA ALA A 420 -23.66 2.23 -9.13
C ALA A 420 -25.06 2.28 -9.75
N ARG A 421 -25.20 1.81 -10.99
CA ARG A 421 -26.51 1.73 -11.67
C ARG A 421 -27.51 0.78 -10.99
N ARG A 422 -27.05 -0.32 -10.40
CA ARG A 422 -27.93 -1.25 -9.64
C ARG A 422 -28.43 -0.62 -8.34
N ALA A 423 -27.59 0.14 -7.65
CA ALA A 423 -27.96 0.85 -6.43
C ALA A 423 -28.93 2.02 -6.67
N SER A 424 -28.93 2.62 -7.87
CA SER A 424 -29.86 3.70 -8.24
C SER A 424 -31.25 3.21 -8.69
N VAL A 425 -31.42 1.91 -8.88
CA VAL A 425 -32.71 1.27 -9.31
C VAL A 425 -33.39 0.52 -8.15
N ALA A 426 -32.70 0.36 -7.02
CA ALA A 426 -33.23 -0.22 -5.78
C ALA A 426 -33.61 0.87 -4.78
#